data_1689044f1eec81df3f9bf5f7634dc2b1
#
_entry.id   1689044f1eec81df3f9bf5f7634dc2b1
#
_cell.length_a   1.000
_cell.length_b   1.000
_cell.length_c   1.000
_cell.angle_alpha   90.00
_cell.angle_beta   90.00
_cell.angle_gamma   90.00
#
_symmetry.space_group_name_H-M   'P 1'
#
loop_
_entity.id
_entity.type
_entity.pdbx_description
1 polymer ?
#
loop_
_entity_poly.entity_id
_entity_poly.type
_entity_poly.pdbx_seq_one_letter_code
_entity_poly.pdbx_strand_id
1 'polypeptide(L)'
;MVSRIGIYGGTFDPIHNGHLRVVVELLSRKIVDSIILIPAGQPRLRSEAPVADGKARLEMCKLAIQDLPTGIREQVSVSDIEINRNGPTYAIDTILELNRQEAELFWVIGSDAYSNIDHWHRASELKELVSFIVIDRPGSDDESALDIDALDISATRVRQDQELNGVSPSVRKFILERKLYASK
;
A
#
# COMPACT_ATOMS: atom_id res chain seq x y z
N MET A 1 -20.22 -17.35 -0.26
CA MET A 1 -19.87 -16.16 0.54
C MET A 1 -19.23 -15.15 -0.41
N VAL A 2 -19.56 -13.88 -0.28
CA VAL A 2 -18.95 -12.80 -1.07
C VAL A 2 -17.50 -12.66 -0.63
N SER A 3 -16.59 -12.57 -1.59
CA SER A 3 -15.14 -12.42 -1.30
C SER A 3 -14.85 -11.01 -0.82
N ARG A 4 -14.06 -10.85 0.25
CA ARG A 4 -13.62 -9.57 0.80
C ARG A 4 -12.22 -9.27 0.29
N ILE A 5 -12.07 -8.19 -0.47
CA ILE A 5 -10.80 -7.83 -1.08
C ILE A 5 -10.29 -6.52 -0.49
N GLY A 6 -9.13 -6.55 0.15
CA GLY A 6 -8.41 -5.35 0.58
C GLY A 6 -7.66 -4.70 -0.59
N ILE A 7 -7.95 -3.43 -0.84
CA ILE A 7 -7.23 -2.62 -1.82
C ILE A 7 -6.26 -1.73 -1.06
N TYR A 8 -4.98 -2.01 -1.17
CA TYR A 8 -3.95 -1.29 -0.44
C TYR A 8 -3.13 -0.43 -1.39
N GLY A 9 -3.58 0.80 -1.56
CA GLY A 9 -2.91 1.83 -2.33
C GLY A 9 -1.76 2.48 -1.55
N GLY A 10 -0.66 2.77 -2.22
CA GLY A 10 0.46 3.45 -1.60
C GLY A 10 1.53 3.87 -2.60
N THR A 11 2.36 4.85 -2.22
CA THR A 11 3.50 5.21 -3.07
C THR A 11 4.51 4.08 -3.13
N PHE A 12 4.73 3.36 -2.02
CA PHE A 12 5.68 2.25 -1.90
C PHE A 12 7.09 2.59 -2.42
N ASP A 13 7.66 3.65 -1.87
CA ASP A 13 8.94 4.23 -2.29
C ASP A 13 10.00 4.24 -1.16
N PRO A 14 10.49 3.04 -0.73
CA PRO A 14 10.07 1.70 -1.10
C PRO A 14 8.89 1.15 -0.28
N ILE A 15 8.35 -0.01 -0.69
CA ILE A 15 7.58 -0.86 0.20
C ILE A 15 8.48 -1.33 1.34
N HIS A 16 7.95 -1.40 2.58
CA HIS A 16 8.74 -1.72 3.77
C HIS A 16 7.97 -2.64 4.72
N ASN A 17 8.64 -3.14 5.75
CA ASN A 17 8.08 -4.11 6.69
C ASN A 17 6.83 -3.59 7.41
N GLY A 18 6.68 -2.27 7.60
CA GLY A 18 5.42 -1.69 8.11
C GLY A 18 4.23 -1.95 7.19
N HIS A 19 4.40 -1.85 5.85
CA HIS A 19 3.35 -2.20 4.90
C HIS A 19 3.06 -3.71 4.91
N LEU A 20 4.10 -4.54 4.99
CA LEU A 20 3.94 -6.00 5.04
C LEU A 20 3.26 -6.45 6.34
N ARG A 21 3.47 -5.76 7.48
CA ARG A 21 2.77 -6.01 8.73
C ARG A 21 1.27 -5.82 8.55
N VAL A 22 0.83 -4.74 7.91
CA VAL A 22 -0.60 -4.52 7.56
C VAL A 22 -1.15 -5.71 6.78
N VAL A 23 -0.46 -6.14 5.73
CA VAL A 23 -0.88 -7.26 4.88
C VAL A 23 -1.05 -8.55 5.71
N VAL A 24 -0.05 -8.89 6.52
CA VAL A 24 -0.06 -10.10 7.36
C VAL A 24 -1.19 -10.06 8.36
N GLU A 25 -1.39 -8.94 9.06
CA GLU A 25 -2.44 -8.81 10.08
C GLU A 25 -3.84 -8.92 9.50
N LEU A 26 -4.12 -8.23 8.40
CA LEU A 26 -5.44 -8.26 7.77
C LEU A 26 -5.83 -9.66 7.30
N LEU A 27 -4.88 -10.40 6.71
CA LEU A 27 -5.11 -11.76 6.23
C LEU A 27 -5.15 -12.78 7.37
N SER A 28 -4.22 -12.71 8.33
CA SER A 28 -4.17 -13.65 9.46
C SER A 28 -5.38 -13.54 10.37
N ARG A 29 -5.89 -12.31 10.58
CA ARG A 29 -7.14 -12.06 11.35
C ARG A 29 -8.41 -12.30 10.51
N LYS A 30 -8.26 -12.68 9.23
CA LYS A 30 -9.38 -12.90 8.30
C LYS A 30 -10.32 -11.69 8.19
N ILE A 31 -9.77 -10.48 8.24
CA ILE A 31 -10.51 -9.24 8.01
C ILE A 31 -10.88 -9.14 6.53
N VAL A 32 -9.94 -9.50 5.66
CA VAL A 32 -10.13 -9.68 4.22
C VAL A 32 -9.66 -11.08 3.80
N ASP A 33 -10.11 -11.54 2.64
CA ASP A 33 -9.77 -12.87 2.10
C ASP A 33 -8.57 -12.79 1.14
N SER A 34 -8.35 -11.59 0.55
CA SER A 34 -7.18 -11.32 -0.29
C SER A 34 -6.85 -9.83 -0.30
N ILE A 35 -5.62 -9.50 -0.73
CA ILE A 35 -5.15 -8.12 -0.83
C ILE A 35 -4.56 -7.85 -2.21
N ILE A 36 -4.90 -6.68 -2.77
CA ILE A 36 -4.27 -6.14 -3.97
C ILE A 36 -3.45 -4.92 -3.58
N LEU A 37 -2.11 -5.02 -3.71
CA LEU A 37 -1.23 -3.86 -3.57
C LEU A 37 -1.28 -3.04 -4.86
N ILE A 38 -1.46 -1.73 -4.72
CA ILE A 38 -1.52 -0.81 -5.86
C ILE A 38 -0.49 0.30 -5.68
N PRO A 39 0.71 0.15 -6.28
CA PRO A 39 1.68 1.23 -6.30
C PRO A 39 1.13 2.43 -7.08
N ALA A 40 1.11 3.59 -6.44
CA ALA A 40 0.58 4.81 -7.04
C ALA A 40 1.36 5.20 -8.31
N GLY A 41 0.64 5.60 -9.36
CA GLY A 41 1.22 6.10 -10.61
C GLY A 41 1.84 7.49 -10.41
N GLN A 42 1.00 8.51 -10.49
CA GLN A 42 1.36 9.91 -10.21
C GLN A 42 0.62 10.39 -8.95
N PRO A 43 1.18 10.16 -7.74
CA PRO A 43 0.49 10.51 -6.50
C PRO A 43 0.33 12.03 -6.37
N ARG A 44 -0.92 12.49 -6.26
CA ARG A 44 -1.25 13.93 -6.18
C ARG A 44 -1.20 14.50 -4.77
N LEU A 45 -1.29 13.64 -3.76
CA LEU A 45 -1.32 14.07 -2.35
C LEU A 45 0.09 14.28 -1.77
N ARG A 46 1.13 14.17 -2.58
CA ARG A 46 2.52 14.43 -2.15
C ARG A 46 3.05 15.69 -2.82
N SER A 47 3.79 16.47 -2.04
CA SER A 47 4.50 17.68 -2.52
C SER A 47 5.67 17.33 -3.44
N GLU A 48 6.24 16.12 -3.30
CA GLU A 48 7.40 15.68 -4.07
C GLU A 48 7.09 14.40 -4.84
N ALA A 49 7.67 14.28 -6.03
CA ALA A 49 7.62 13.06 -6.82
C ALA A 49 8.34 11.91 -6.09
N PRO A 50 7.92 10.65 -6.31
CA PRO A 50 8.66 9.50 -5.81
C PRO A 50 10.10 9.48 -6.32
N VAL A 51 11.04 9.02 -5.49
CA VAL A 51 12.46 8.91 -5.86
C VAL A 51 12.68 7.77 -6.85
N ALA A 52 12.07 6.61 -6.59
CA ALA A 52 12.08 5.50 -7.51
C ALA A 52 10.93 5.63 -8.52
N ASP A 53 11.20 5.29 -9.78
CA ASP A 53 10.17 5.27 -10.81
C ASP A 53 9.07 4.22 -10.53
N GLY A 54 7.95 4.33 -11.24
CA GLY A 54 6.80 3.46 -11.04
C GLY A 54 7.13 1.97 -11.25
N LYS A 55 7.95 1.64 -12.25
CA LYS A 55 8.34 0.26 -12.54
C LYS A 55 9.21 -0.35 -11.45
N ALA A 56 10.14 0.42 -10.92
CA ALA A 56 10.97 -0.02 -9.79
C ALA A 56 10.12 -0.24 -8.54
N ARG A 57 9.15 0.65 -8.24
CA ARG A 57 8.25 0.51 -7.09
C ARG A 57 7.31 -0.70 -7.23
N LEU A 58 6.80 -0.95 -8.44
CA LEU A 58 6.03 -2.14 -8.76
C LEU A 58 6.84 -3.42 -8.53
N GLU A 59 8.09 -3.44 -9.00
CA GLU A 59 8.98 -4.60 -8.82
C GLU A 59 9.29 -4.84 -7.35
N MET A 60 9.58 -3.79 -6.58
CA MET A 60 9.78 -3.91 -5.14
C MET A 60 8.55 -4.50 -4.42
N CYS A 61 7.33 -4.13 -4.82
CA CYS A 61 6.12 -4.75 -4.26
C CYS A 61 6.02 -6.25 -4.60
N LYS A 62 6.33 -6.65 -5.82
CA LYS A 62 6.35 -8.07 -6.22
C LYS A 62 7.38 -8.87 -5.42
N LEU A 63 8.59 -8.33 -5.27
CA LEU A 63 9.65 -8.96 -4.49
C LEU A 63 9.28 -9.07 -3.00
N ALA A 64 8.67 -8.03 -2.43
CA ALA A 64 8.23 -8.04 -1.04
C ALA A 64 7.20 -9.15 -0.77
N ILE A 65 6.27 -9.39 -1.70
CA ILE A 65 5.30 -10.49 -1.58
C ILE A 65 6.00 -11.85 -1.62
N GLN A 66 7.02 -12.02 -2.43
CA GLN A 66 7.77 -13.29 -2.51
C GLN A 66 8.44 -13.66 -1.18
N ASP A 67 8.80 -12.68 -0.36
CA ASP A 67 9.41 -12.89 0.95
C ASP A 67 8.38 -13.21 2.05
N LEU A 68 7.07 -13.12 1.77
CA LEU A 68 6.01 -13.49 2.70
C LEU A 68 5.88 -15.03 2.83
N PRO A 69 5.41 -15.54 3.98
CA PRO A 69 5.07 -16.95 4.12
C PRO A 69 4.07 -17.41 3.05
N THR A 70 4.23 -18.64 2.56
CA THR A 70 3.44 -19.16 1.42
C THR A 70 1.94 -18.99 1.60
N GLY A 71 1.37 -19.32 2.77
CA GLY A 71 -0.07 -19.19 3.02
C GLY A 71 -0.60 -17.76 2.98
N ILE A 72 0.26 -16.75 3.25
CA ILE A 72 -0.08 -15.33 3.11
C ILE A 72 0.14 -14.87 1.66
N ARG A 73 1.29 -15.23 1.09
CA ARG A 73 1.68 -14.82 -0.27
C ARG A 73 0.65 -15.16 -1.34
N GLU A 74 0.02 -16.34 -1.23
CA GLU A 74 -0.99 -16.81 -2.18
C GLU A 74 -2.28 -15.95 -2.19
N GLN A 75 -2.51 -15.17 -1.13
CA GLN A 75 -3.65 -14.29 -0.98
C GLN A 75 -3.31 -12.82 -1.35
N VAL A 76 -2.09 -12.54 -1.81
CA VAL A 76 -1.64 -11.17 -2.14
C VAL A 76 -1.25 -11.07 -3.60
N SER A 77 -1.75 -10.04 -4.27
CA SER A 77 -1.36 -9.69 -5.64
C SER A 77 -0.89 -8.24 -5.73
N VAL A 78 -0.21 -7.90 -6.81
CA VAL A 78 0.16 -6.52 -7.14
C VAL A 78 -0.50 -6.14 -8.46
N SER A 79 -1.11 -4.96 -8.51
CA SER A 79 -1.67 -4.40 -9.74
C SER A 79 -0.84 -3.19 -10.19
N ASP A 80 -0.58 -3.11 -11.48
CA ASP A 80 0.10 -1.98 -12.14
C ASP A 80 -0.87 -0.95 -12.74
N ILE A 81 -2.15 -1.07 -12.38
CA ILE A 81 -3.26 -0.28 -12.93
C ILE A 81 -2.99 1.23 -12.89
N GLU A 82 -2.43 1.74 -11.78
CA GLU A 82 -2.10 3.15 -11.65
C GLU A 82 -0.76 3.52 -12.32
N ILE A 83 0.20 2.61 -12.34
CA ILE A 83 1.49 2.81 -13.01
C ILE A 83 1.30 2.99 -14.52
N ASN A 84 0.38 2.24 -15.11
CA ASN A 84 0.09 2.27 -16.54
C ASN A 84 -0.88 3.39 -16.96
N ARG A 85 -1.53 4.04 -15.99
CA ARG A 85 -2.46 5.13 -16.27
C ARG A 85 -1.72 6.40 -16.65
N ASN A 86 -2.13 7.03 -17.75
CA ASN A 86 -1.62 8.34 -18.15
C ASN A 86 -2.26 9.44 -17.29
N GLY A 87 -1.43 10.27 -16.67
CA GLY A 87 -1.89 11.40 -15.86
C GLY A 87 -2.11 11.09 -14.38
N PRO A 88 -2.87 11.93 -13.67
CA PRO A 88 -3.08 11.76 -12.23
C PRO A 88 -3.88 10.49 -11.92
N THR A 89 -3.54 9.87 -10.79
CA THR A 89 -4.23 8.69 -10.31
C THR A 89 -5.08 9.03 -9.08
N TYR A 90 -6.34 8.64 -9.11
CA TYR A 90 -7.28 8.81 -8.01
C TYR A 90 -7.86 7.46 -7.58
N ALA A 91 -8.08 7.29 -6.29
CA ALA A 91 -8.61 6.07 -5.71
C ALA A 91 -9.93 5.63 -6.37
N ILE A 92 -10.84 6.58 -6.60
CA ILE A 92 -12.13 6.30 -7.24
C ILE A 92 -11.99 5.68 -8.64
N ASP A 93 -11.10 6.22 -9.46
CA ASP A 93 -10.88 5.71 -10.81
C ASP A 93 -10.30 4.29 -10.78
N THR A 94 -9.45 4.03 -9.79
CA THR A 94 -8.85 2.70 -9.56
C THR A 94 -9.91 1.69 -9.13
N ILE A 95 -10.83 2.06 -8.25
CA ILE A 95 -11.95 1.20 -7.83
C ILE A 95 -12.88 0.89 -8.99
N LEU A 96 -13.26 1.90 -9.78
CA LEU A 96 -14.13 1.72 -10.95
C LEU A 96 -13.48 0.83 -12.02
N GLU A 97 -12.19 0.97 -12.24
CA GLU A 97 -11.45 0.17 -13.22
C GLU A 97 -11.24 -1.28 -12.77
N LEU A 98 -11.06 -1.53 -11.47
CA LEU A 98 -11.00 -2.88 -10.92
C LEU A 98 -12.29 -3.66 -11.13
N ASN A 99 -13.44 -2.99 -11.16
CA ASN A 99 -14.76 -3.53 -11.48
C ASN A 99 -15.07 -4.91 -10.87
N ARG A 100 -14.83 -5.08 -9.56
CA ARG A 100 -15.04 -6.32 -8.82
C ARG A 100 -16.46 -6.41 -8.27
N GLN A 101 -17.48 -6.49 -9.15
CA GLN A 101 -18.91 -6.45 -8.79
C GLN A 101 -19.36 -7.59 -7.86
N GLU A 102 -18.64 -8.71 -7.82
CA GLU A 102 -18.99 -9.88 -7.00
C GLU A 102 -18.20 -9.93 -5.67
N ALA A 103 -17.46 -8.86 -5.31
CA ALA A 103 -16.65 -8.80 -4.11
C ALA A 103 -16.98 -7.56 -3.28
N GLU A 104 -16.83 -7.68 -1.96
CA GLU A 104 -16.77 -6.51 -1.07
C GLU A 104 -15.36 -5.91 -1.12
N LEU A 105 -15.27 -4.63 -1.46
CA LEU A 105 -14.00 -3.92 -1.54
C LEU A 105 -13.74 -3.12 -0.27
N PHE A 106 -12.55 -3.27 0.26
CA PHE A 106 -12.07 -2.56 1.44
C PHE A 106 -10.84 -1.73 1.07
N TRP A 107 -10.95 -0.40 1.17
CA TRP A 107 -9.80 0.48 0.96
C TRP A 107 -8.97 0.54 2.24
N VAL A 108 -7.74 0.03 2.19
CA VAL A 108 -6.81 0.04 3.32
C VAL A 108 -6.05 1.37 3.34
N ILE A 109 -6.16 2.10 4.45
CA ILE A 109 -5.66 3.47 4.57
C ILE A 109 -5.11 3.72 5.98
N GLY A 110 -4.07 4.52 6.12
CA GLY A 110 -3.60 4.98 7.42
C GLY A 110 -4.50 6.11 7.99
N SER A 111 -4.58 6.23 9.30
CA SER A 111 -5.39 7.24 10.01
C SER A 111 -5.11 8.67 9.54
N ASP A 112 -3.84 9.03 9.31
CA ASP A 112 -3.45 10.37 8.80
C ASP A 112 -4.07 10.70 7.44
N ALA A 113 -4.15 9.71 6.53
CA ALA A 113 -4.72 9.92 5.21
C ALA A 113 -6.25 9.88 5.26
N TYR A 114 -6.82 9.05 6.14
CA TYR A 114 -8.26 8.94 6.33
C TYR A 114 -8.86 10.22 6.92
N SER A 115 -8.17 10.91 7.82
CA SER A 115 -8.61 12.21 8.37
C SER A 115 -8.83 13.28 7.29
N ASN A 116 -8.24 13.10 6.11
CA ASN A 116 -8.37 13.99 4.96
C ASN A 116 -9.22 13.41 3.83
N ILE A 117 -9.94 12.32 4.06
CA ILE A 117 -10.68 11.58 3.02
C ILE A 117 -11.70 12.44 2.29
N ASP A 118 -12.33 13.41 2.97
CA ASP A 118 -13.34 14.29 2.39
C ASP A 118 -12.79 15.24 1.31
N HIS A 119 -11.48 15.43 1.28
CA HIS A 119 -10.78 16.23 0.26
C HIS A 119 -10.33 15.39 -0.94
N TRP A 120 -10.57 14.08 -0.92
CA TRP A 120 -10.20 13.23 -2.05
C TRP A 120 -11.12 13.45 -3.25
N HIS A 121 -10.59 13.23 -4.44
CA HIS A 121 -11.36 13.36 -5.67
C HIS A 121 -12.55 12.41 -5.66
N ARG A 122 -13.78 12.95 -5.80
CA ARG A 122 -15.04 12.20 -5.77
C ARG A 122 -15.19 11.34 -4.49
N ALA A 123 -14.84 11.92 -3.33
CA ALA A 123 -14.82 11.21 -2.05
C ALA A 123 -16.17 10.58 -1.68
N SER A 124 -17.30 11.27 -1.93
CA SER A 124 -18.63 10.74 -1.62
C SER A 124 -18.92 9.47 -2.39
N GLU A 125 -18.60 9.43 -3.66
CA GLU A 125 -18.80 8.25 -4.52
C GLU A 125 -17.87 7.10 -4.12
N LEU A 126 -16.60 7.42 -3.78
CA LEU A 126 -15.67 6.41 -3.27
C LEU A 126 -16.23 5.72 -2.01
N LYS A 127 -16.80 6.52 -1.08
CA LYS A 127 -17.41 6.01 0.16
C LYS A 127 -18.64 5.12 -0.07
N GLU A 128 -19.33 5.28 -1.19
CA GLU A 128 -20.43 4.41 -1.58
C GLU A 128 -19.96 3.07 -2.16
N LEU A 129 -18.78 3.03 -2.77
CA LEU A 129 -18.25 1.87 -3.47
C LEU A 129 -17.36 0.96 -2.61
N VAL A 130 -16.77 1.47 -1.54
CA VAL A 130 -15.85 0.70 -0.70
C VAL A 130 -16.09 0.98 0.79
N SER A 131 -15.83 -0.03 1.61
CA SER A 131 -15.61 0.15 3.05
C SER A 131 -14.16 0.52 3.32
N PHE A 132 -13.89 1.26 4.41
CA PHE A 132 -12.53 1.64 4.78
C PHE A 132 -12.02 0.76 5.93
N ILE A 133 -10.79 0.28 5.79
CA ILE A 133 -10.02 -0.27 6.90
C ILE A 133 -8.96 0.77 7.26
N VAL A 134 -9.21 1.48 8.35
CA VAL A 134 -8.29 2.50 8.86
C VAL A 134 -7.27 1.82 9.75
N ILE A 135 -6.01 1.97 9.40
CA ILE A 135 -4.89 1.40 10.16
C ILE A 135 -4.32 2.47 11.07
N ASP A 136 -4.21 2.13 12.34
CA ASP A 136 -3.58 2.99 13.32
C ASP A 136 -2.06 3.09 13.08
N ARG A 137 -1.48 4.23 13.47
CA ARG A 137 -0.03 4.43 13.46
C ARG A 137 0.47 4.60 14.89
N PRO A 138 1.72 4.19 15.17
CA PRO A 138 2.30 4.44 16.48
C PRO A 138 2.17 5.91 16.90
N GLY A 139 1.50 6.15 18.04
CA GLY A 139 1.26 7.49 18.57
C GLY A 139 0.00 8.19 18.06
N SER A 140 -0.89 7.51 17.38
CA SER A 140 -2.26 7.96 17.09
C SER A 140 -3.19 7.45 18.20
N ASP A 141 -4.15 8.26 18.59
CA ASP A 141 -5.18 7.92 19.59
C ASP A 141 -6.57 7.72 18.92
N ASP A 142 -6.60 7.27 17.66
CA ASP A 142 -7.86 7.04 16.94
C ASP A 142 -8.45 5.68 17.32
N GLU A 143 -9.37 5.70 18.30
CA GLU A 143 -10.08 4.50 18.78
C GLU A 143 -10.86 3.76 17.66
N SER A 144 -11.12 4.39 16.53
CA SER A 144 -11.81 3.78 15.39
C SER A 144 -10.87 3.04 14.44
N ALA A 145 -9.58 3.27 14.55
CA ALA A 145 -8.57 2.63 13.72
C ALA A 145 -8.21 1.22 14.23
N LEU A 146 -7.90 0.35 13.28
CA LEU A 146 -7.49 -1.01 13.59
C LEU A 146 -6.05 -1.01 14.15
N ASP A 147 -5.92 -1.38 15.43
CA ASP A 147 -4.62 -1.64 16.03
C ASP A 147 -4.04 -2.96 15.50
N ILE A 148 -2.90 -2.86 14.85
CA ILE A 148 -2.15 -3.98 14.28
C ILE A 148 -0.76 -4.10 14.89
N ASP A 149 -0.48 -3.43 16.00
CA ASP A 149 0.88 -3.31 16.53
C ASP A 149 1.82 -2.80 15.41
N ALA A 150 1.46 -1.65 14.85
CA ALA A 150 2.11 -1.10 13.65
C ALA A 150 3.58 -0.78 13.92
N LEU A 151 4.45 -1.16 12.98
CA LEU A 151 5.87 -0.88 13.09
C LEU A 151 6.15 0.62 12.83
N ASP A 152 6.95 1.25 13.68
CA ASP A 152 7.45 2.62 13.47
C ASP A 152 8.50 2.68 12.35
N ILE A 153 8.06 2.45 11.13
CA ILE A 153 8.89 2.47 9.92
C ILE A 153 8.25 3.40 8.90
N SER A 154 9.04 4.30 8.34
CA SER A 154 8.61 5.14 7.22
C SER A 154 9.53 4.99 6.02
N ALA A 155 8.97 5.13 4.81
CA ALA A 155 9.74 5.06 3.58
C ALA A 155 10.87 6.11 3.53
N THR A 156 10.67 7.29 4.14
CA THR A 156 11.70 8.33 4.25
C THR A 156 12.87 7.87 5.09
N ARG A 157 12.61 7.28 6.27
CA ARG A 157 13.68 6.72 7.14
C ARG A 157 14.43 5.59 6.43
N VAL A 158 13.69 4.70 5.75
CA VAL A 158 14.30 3.60 4.99
C VAL A 158 15.23 4.12 3.88
N ARG A 159 14.85 5.17 3.17
CA ARG A 159 15.72 5.77 2.14
C ARG A 159 16.98 6.43 2.70
N GLN A 160 16.92 6.87 3.96
CA GLN A 160 18.07 7.47 4.68
C GLN A 160 18.94 6.43 5.37
N ASP A 161 18.37 5.25 5.68
CA ASP A 161 19.08 4.15 6.34
C ASP A 161 19.91 3.38 5.31
N GLN A 162 21.23 3.52 5.39
CA GLN A 162 22.15 2.83 4.48
C GLN A 162 22.09 1.30 4.61
N GLU A 163 21.67 0.79 5.76
CA GLU A 163 21.55 -0.65 6.00
C GLU A 163 20.24 -1.25 5.48
N LEU A 164 19.24 -0.41 5.16
CA LEU A 164 17.92 -0.82 4.64
C LEU A 164 17.23 -1.89 5.52
N ASN A 165 17.34 -1.78 6.84
CA ASN A 165 16.80 -2.77 7.78
C ASN A 165 15.26 -2.81 7.80
N GLY A 166 14.62 -1.76 7.31
CA GLY A 166 13.16 -1.64 7.26
C GLY A 166 12.49 -2.35 6.08
N VAL A 167 13.21 -3.01 5.19
CA VAL A 167 12.66 -3.70 4.01
C VAL A 167 12.96 -5.19 4.03
N SER A 168 12.18 -5.97 3.26
CA SER A 168 12.40 -7.41 3.13
C SER A 168 13.71 -7.73 2.36
N PRO A 169 14.26 -8.95 2.52
CA PRO A 169 15.56 -9.30 1.95
C PRO A 169 15.65 -9.12 0.42
N SER A 170 14.63 -9.53 -0.32
CA SER A 170 14.61 -9.41 -1.78
C SER A 170 14.51 -7.95 -2.24
N VAL A 171 13.73 -7.13 -1.53
CA VAL A 171 13.64 -5.68 -1.78
C VAL A 171 14.98 -5.00 -1.49
N ARG A 172 15.64 -5.34 -0.38
CA ARG A 172 16.97 -4.83 -0.04
C ARG A 172 17.98 -5.12 -1.13
N LYS A 173 18.02 -6.38 -1.58
CA LYS A 173 18.92 -6.81 -2.68
C LYS A 173 18.67 -5.99 -3.94
N PHE A 174 17.41 -5.84 -4.34
CA PHE A 174 17.03 -5.06 -5.52
C PHE A 174 17.46 -3.59 -5.42
N ILE A 175 17.23 -2.94 -4.26
CA ILE A 175 17.65 -1.56 -4.02
C ILE A 175 19.15 -1.40 -4.19
N LEU A 176 19.94 -2.30 -3.62
CA LEU A 176 21.41 -2.26 -3.68
C LEU A 176 21.93 -2.50 -5.10
N GLU A 177 21.42 -3.50 -5.81
CA GLU A 177 21.81 -3.83 -7.19
C GLU A 177 21.48 -2.70 -8.17
N ARG A 178 20.34 -2.03 -7.98
CA ARG A 178 19.89 -0.91 -8.82
C ARG A 178 20.41 0.45 -8.35
N LYS A 179 21.14 0.49 -7.24
CA LYS A 179 21.63 1.73 -6.62
C LYS A 179 20.52 2.76 -6.38
N LEU A 180 19.31 2.27 -6.04
CA LEU A 180 18.21 3.15 -5.69
C LEU A 180 18.50 3.81 -4.34
N TYR A 181 18.10 5.06 -4.21
CA TYR A 181 18.25 5.85 -2.97
C TYR A 181 19.73 6.08 -2.54
N ALA A 182 20.71 5.74 -3.36
CA ALA A 182 22.09 6.12 -3.08
C ALA A 182 22.23 7.64 -3.09
N SER A 183 22.84 8.21 -2.05
CA SER A 183 23.18 9.64 -2.03
C SER A 183 24.05 9.96 -3.25
N LYS A 184 23.66 10.98 -4.00
CA LYS A 184 24.50 11.54 -5.06
C LYS A 184 25.66 12.33 -4.46
#